data_5efdf894933ef6bb5ba8cb9f06623d30
#
_entry.id   5efdf894933ef6bb5ba8cb9f06623d30
#
_cell.length_a   1.000
_cell.length_b   1.000
_cell.length_c   1.000
_cell.angle_alpha   90.00
_cell.angle_beta   90.00
_cell.angle_gamma   90.00
#
_symmetry.space_group_name_H-M   'P 1'
#
loop_
_entity.id
_entity.type
_entity.pdbx_description
1 polymer ?
#
loop_
_entity_poly.entity_id
_entity_poly.type
_entity_poly.pdbx_seq_one_letter_code
_entity_poly.pdbx_strand_id
1 'polypeptide(L)'
;MFDRRKFLIGLAATPVLAPRALAAQRGPLVLAAASLQESLNAAADAWARLGHARPVLSFAASSALARQVAAGAAADLFISADEPWMDDVQRRGLISAGSRANLVGNRLVVVQPASARAPGNAPLSRLLASGRVALADPASVPAGRYAQASLTRLGLWNVVAPRVVRGENVRAALALVERGAAEWGVVYATDARASRQVRAVRMLPANSHPPIRYPLARLRTSTSPDAESFRRFLLSGAGKAVFTRFGFTAP
;
A
#
# COMPACT_ATOMS: atom_id res chain seq x y z
N MET A 1 85.35 29.77 17.97
CA MET A 1 84.71 30.26 16.78
C MET A 1 84.06 29.05 16.10
N PHE A 2 82.76 28.74 16.47
CA PHE A 2 82.05 27.55 16.02
C PHE A 2 80.82 27.99 15.20
N ASP A 3 80.85 27.62 13.95
CA ASP A 3 79.82 27.91 12.95
C ASP A 3 78.61 26.98 13.12
N ARG A 4 77.41 27.52 13.37
CA ARG A 4 76.18 26.75 13.51
C ARG A 4 75.43 26.76 12.16
N ARG A 5 75.64 25.74 11.34
CA ARG A 5 74.84 25.47 10.17
C ARG A 5 73.45 24.96 10.57
N LYS A 6 72.40 25.76 10.30
CA LYS A 6 70.98 25.40 10.51
C LYS A 6 70.56 24.35 9.47
N PHE A 7 70.22 23.18 9.92
CA PHE A 7 69.54 22.15 9.10
C PHE A 7 68.04 22.41 9.11
N LEU A 8 67.46 22.88 8.01
CA LEU A 8 65.99 23.00 7.82
C LEU A 8 65.52 21.65 7.21
N ILE A 9 64.87 20.84 8.02
CA ILE A 9 64.15 19.64 7.54
C ILE A 9 62.76 20.11 7.10
N GLY A 10 62.54 20.15 5.78
CA GLY A 10 61.21 20.38 5.20
C GLY A 10 60.31 19.18 5.39
N LEU A 11 59.27 19.34 6.22
CA LEU A 11 58.22 18.36 6.39
C LEU A 11 57.27 18.45 5.18
N ALA A 12 57.38 17.51 4.24
CA ALA A 12 56.42 17.41 3.13
C ALA A 12 55.10 16.82 3.68
N ALA A 13 54.09 17.64 3.80
CA ALA A 13 52.72 17.20 4.15
C ALA A 13 52.08 16.52 2.94
N THR A 14 51.99 15.19 2.95
CA THR A 14 51.20 14.43 2.00
C THR A 14 49.70 14.63 2.32
N PRO A 15 48.86 15.08 1.36
CA PRO A 15 47.44 15.16 1.60
C PRO A 15 46.85 13.77 1.73
N VAL A 16 46.38 13.44 2.93
CA VAL A 16 45.56 12.25 3.18
C VAL A 16 44.19 12.49 2.53
N LEU A 17 43.98 11.91 1.35
CA LEU A 17 42.63 11.80 0.78
C LEU A 17 41.79 10.92 1.72
N ALA A 18 41.01 11.56 2.59
CA ALA A 18 39.97 10.85 3.35
C ALA A 18 39.00 10.17 2.36
N PRO A 19 38.73 8.86 2.49
CA PRO A 19 37.73 8.22 1.65
C PRO A 19 36.40 8.93 1.91
N ARG A 20 35.83 9.55 0.87
CA ARG A 20 34.44 9.99 0.90
C ARG A 20 33.62 8.74 1.14
N ALA A 21 33.13 8.56 2.36
CA ALA A 21 32.08 7.58 2.66
C ALA A 21 30.92 7.90 1.69
N LEU A 22 30.72 7.08 0.67
CA LEU A 22 29.50 7.11 -0.12
C LEU A 22 28.39 6.87 0.89
N ALA A 23 27.70 7.94 1.31
CA ALA A 23 26.47 7.81 2.07
C ALA A 23 25.58 6.87 1.25
N ALA A 24 25.28 5.71 1.79
CA ALA A 24 24.46 4.72 1.11
C ALA A 24 23.17 5.43 0.65
N GLN A 25 22.98 5.51 -0.67
CA GLN A 25 21.89 6.27 -1.26
C GLN A 25 20.58 5.63 -0.80
N ARG A 26 19.82 6.35 0.02
CA ARG A 26 18.55 5.86 0.55
C ARG A 26 17.54 5.75 -0.60
N GLY A 27 16.95 4.57 -0.76
CA GLY A 27 15.90 4.36 -1.74
C GLY A 27 14.68 5.26 -1.49
N PRO A 28 13.81 5.46 -2.50
CA PRO A 28 12.66 6.34 -2.39
C PRO A 28 11.70 5.90 -1.29
N LEU A 29 11.12 6.87 -0.56
CA LEU A 29 10.06 6.63 0.42
C LEU A 29 8.71 6.55 -0.29
N VAL A 30 8.03 5.42 -0.13
CA VAL A 30 6.73 5.13 -0.74
C VAL A 30 5.66 5.02 0.33
N LEU A 31 4.66 5.88 0.27
CA LEU A 31 3.43 5.78 1.06
C LEU A 31 2.41 4.95 0.27
N ALA A 32 2.02 3.78 0.75
CA ALA A 32 1.22 2.83 0.00
C ALA A 32 0.04 2.27 0.81
N ALA A 33 -1.08 2.04 0.14
CA ALA A 33 -2.24 1.39 0.73
C ALA A 33 -1.86 0.04 1.37
N ALA A 34 -2.37 -0.24 2.56
CA ALA A 34 -2.03 -1.42 3.38
C ALA A 34 -2.20 -2.75 2.64
N SER A 35 -3.15 -2.85 1.71
CA SER A 35 -3.39 -4.05 0.89
C SER A 35 -2.26 -4.39 -0.10
N LEU A 36 -1.30 -3.46 -0.31
CA LEU A 36 -0.15 -3.67 -1.20
C LEU A 36 1.06 -4.28 -0.47
N GLN A 37 0.99 -4.52 0.83
CA GLN A 37 2.15 -4.81 1.68
C GLN A 37 3.03 -5.92 1.11
N GLU A 38 2.51 -7.10 0.83
CA GLU A 38 3.33 -8.23 0.36
C GLU A 38 3.83 -8.01 -1.07
N SER A 39 2.94 -7.54 -1.94
CA SER A 39 3.26 -7.34 -3.37
C SER A 39 4.28 -6.22 -3.59
N LEU A 40 4.14 -5.10 -2.85
CA LEU A 40 5.06 -3.98 -2.99
C LEU A 40 6.42 -4.27 -2.33
N ASN A 41 6.46 -5.04 -1.22
CA ASN A 41 7.72 -5.54 -0.69
C ASN A 41 8.44 -6.44 -1.71
N ALA A 42 7.72 -7.37 -2.35
CA ALA A 42 8.30 -8.21 -3.39
C ALA A 42 8.78 -7.40 -4.62
N ALA A 43 8.06 -6.32 -4.97
CA ALA A 43 8.49 -5.41 -6.03
C ALA A 43 9.74 -4.61 -5.63
N ALA A 44 9.82 -4.13 -4.38
CA ALA A 44 11.00 -3.46 -3.84
C ALA A 44 12.23 -4.38 -3.82
N ASP A 45 12.03 -5.66 -3.46
CA ASP A 45 13.12 -6.66 -3.49
C ASP A 45 13.54 -6.98 -4.93
N ALA A 46 12.61 -7.03 -5.87
CA ALA A 46 12.92 -7.21 -7.29
C ALA A 46 13.72 -6.02 -7.84
N TRP A 47 13.36 -4.79 -7.45
CA TRP A 47 14.09 -3.57 -7.79
C TRP A 47 15.51 -3.56 -7.23
N ALA A 48 15.67 -3.96 -5.96
CA ALA A 48 16.99 -4.05 -5.32
C ALA A 48 17.92 -5.07 -6.00
N ARG A 49 17.37 -6.20 -6.47
CA ARG A 49 18.15 -7.19 -7.25
C ARG A 49 18.66 -6.66 -8.60
N LEU A 50 18.10 -5.57 -9.11
CA LEU A 50 18.60 -4.88 -10.29
C LEU A 50 19.75 -3.91 -9.98
N GLY A 51 20.24 -3.88 -8.72
CA GLY A 51 21.37 -3.04 -8.29
C GLY A 51 20.97 -1.67 -7.76
N HIS A 52 19.68 -1.41 -7.54
CA HIS A 52 19.19 -0.13 -7.02
C HIS A 52 19.03 -0.14 -5.50
N ALA A 53 19.03 1.06 -4.88
CA ALA A 53 18.69 1.19 -3.47
C ALA A 53 17.24 0.74 -3.21
N ARG A 54 17.06 -0.15 -2.22
CA ARG A 54 15.72 -0.67 -1.87
C ARG A 54 14.83 0.47 -1.37
N PRO A 55 13.61 0.63 -1.92
CA PRO A 55 12.64 1.59 -1.44
C PRO A 55 12.27 1.38 0.03
N VAL A 56 12.05 2.48 0.73
CA VAL A 56 11.47 2.48 2.08
C VAL A 56 9.95 2.52 1.93
N LEU A 57 9.25 1.55 2.52
CA LEU A 57 7.82 1.38 2.36
C LEU A 57 7.08 1.69 3.66
N SER A 58 6.05 2.51 3.59
CA SER A 58 5.14 2.81 4.70
C SER A 58 3.72 2.48 4.29
N PHE A 59 3.03 1.66 5.09
CA PHE A 59 1.70 1.14 4.79
C PHE A 59 0.66 1.61 5.78
N ALA A 60 -0.44 2.17 5.27
CA ALA A 60 -1.61 2.55 6.05
C ALA A 60 -2.87 2.63 5.16
N ALA A 61 -3.99 3.08 5.72
CA ALA A 61 -5.15 3.44 4.91
C ALA A 61 -4.81 4.60 3.96
N SER A 62 -5.27 4.53 2.71
CA SER A 62 -5.05 5.62 1.73
C SER A 62 -5.53 6.97 2.24
N SER A 63 -6.62 6.99 3.01
CA SER A 63 -7.15 8.20 3.67
C SER A 63 -6.16 8.80 4.67
N ALA A 64 -5.48 7.98 5.47
CA ALA A 64 -4.48 8.43 6.43
C ALA A 64 -3.23 8.95 5.70
N LEU A 65 -2.76 8.21 4.68
CA LEU A 65 -1.60 8.60 3.88
C LEU A 65 -1.85 9.88 3.08
N ALA A 66 -3.04 10.04 2.49
CA ALA A 66 -3.41 11.27 1.79
C ALA A 66 -3.40 12.50 2.73
N ARG A 67 -3.87 12.33 3.98
CA ARG A 67 -3.77 13.39 4.99
C ARG A 67 -2.33 13.68 5.40
N GLN A 68 -1.48 12.65 5.52
CA GLN A 68 -0.05 12.85 5.78
C GLN A 68 0.63 13.62 4.66
N VAL A 69 0.35 13.29 3.38
CA VAL A 69 0.83 14.03 2.22
C VAL A 69 0.35 15.48 2.26
N ALA A 70 -0.94 15.71 2.58
CA ALA A 70 -1.51 17.05 2.70
C ALA A 70 -0.90 17.87 3.85
N ALA A 71 -0.43 17.19 4.91
CA ALA A 71 0.30 17.80 6.02
C ALA A 71 1.80 17.99 5.75
N GLY A 72 2.28 17.72 4.52
CA GLY A 72 3.67 17.96 4.12
C GLY A 72 4.62 16.80 4.40
N ALA A 73 4.14 15.56 4.53
CA ALA A 73 5.01 14.40 4.68
C ALA A 73 6.07 14.33 3.58
N ALA A 74 7.33 14.22 3.98
CA ALA A 74 8.47 14.11 3.07
C ALA A 74 8.54 12.68 2.51
N ALA A 75 7.76 12.41 1.45
CA ALA A 75 7.74 11.14 0.74
C ALA A 75 7.88 11.36 -0.77
N ASP A 76 8.24 10.29 -1.48
CA ASP A 76 8.55 10.36 -2.90
C ASP A 76 7.41 9.86 -3.78
N LEU A 77 6.75 8.77 -3.38
CA LEU A 77 5.64 8.18 -4.12
C LEU A 77 4.43 7.97 -3.20
N PHE A 78 3.25 8.12 -3.78
CA PHE A 78 1.98 7.77 -3.13
C PHE A 78 1.20 6.78 -3.98
N ILE A 79 0.70 5.69 -3.36
CA ILE A 79 -0.12 4.67 -4.00
C ILE A 79 -1.41 4.51 -3.19
N SER A 80 -2.51 4.99 -3.74
CA SER A 80 -3.83 4.86 -3.14
C SER A 80 -4.54 3.58 -3.58
N ALA A 81 -5.47 3.07 -2.76
CA ALA A 81 -6.38 1.98 -3.13
C ALA A 81 -7.71 2.47 -3.73
N ASP A 82 -7.85 3.77 -3.93
CA ASP A 82 -8.97 4.37 -4.66
C ASP A 82 -8.53 5.65 -5.38
N GLU A 83 -9.32 6.06 -6.36
CA GLU A 83 -9.10 7.30 -7.10
C GLU A 83 -9.43 8.54 -6.26
N PRO A 84 -10.52 8.60 -5.43
CA PRO A 84 -10.88 9.80 -4.70
C PRO A 84 -9.79 10.38 -3.78
N TRP A 85 -9.00 9.54 -3.10
CA TRP A 85 -7.90 10.04 -2.28
C TRP A 85 -6.72 10.52 -3.12
N MET A 86 -6.46 9.89 -4.27
CA MET A 86 -5.47 10.41 -5.23
C MET A 86 -5.96 11.74 -5.85
N ASP A 87 -7.25 11.85 -6.16
CA ASP A 87 -7.86 13.10 -6.67
C ASP A 87 -7.71 14.24 -5.65
N ASP A 88 -7.90 13.97 -4.35
CA ASP A 88 -7.71 14.98 -3.30
C ASP A 88 -6.27 15.49 -3.27
N VAL A 89 -5.29 14.59 -3.27
CA VAL A 89 -3.86 14.93 -3.29
C VAL A 89 -3.49 15.69 -4.57
N GLN A 90 -4.07 15.29 -5.72
CA GLN A 90 -3.84 15.95 -7.00
C GLN A 90 -4.46 17.36 -7.04
N ARG A 91 -5.70 17.54 -6.60
CA ARG A 91 -6.38 18.86 -6.54
C ARG A 91 -5.63 19.85 -5.66
N ARG A 92 -4.96 19.37 -4.62
CA ARG A 92 -4.08 20.18 -3.75
C ARG A 92 -2.73 20.52 -4.42
N GLY A 93 -2.48 20.04 -5.64
CA GLY A 93 -1.23 20.29 -6.36
C GLY A 93 0.00 19.57 -5.75
N LEU A 94 -0.21 18.45 -5.04
CA LEU A 94 0.84 17.75 -4.30
C LEU A 94 1.51 16.61 -5.07
N ILE A 95 1.03 16.29 -6.29
CA ILE A 95 1.69 15.35 -7.19
C ILE A 95 2.43 16.07 -8.31
N SER A 96 3.48 15.45 -8.85
CA SER A 96 4.18 15.92 -10.04
C SER A 96 3.27 15.77 -11.26
N ALA A 97 3.23 16.80 -12.11
CA ALA A 97 2.41 16.80 -13.33
C ALA A 97 2.75 15.57 -14.21
N GLY A 98 1.72 14.93 -14.75
CA GLY A 98 1.86 13.75 -15.63
C GLY A 98 2.37 12.47 -14.95
N SER A 99 2.60 12.47 -13.63
CA SER A 99 3.12 11.27 -12.94
C SER A 99 2.05 10.26 -12.52
N ARG A 100 0.77 10.65 -12.49
CA ARG A 100 -0.33 9.76 -12.10
C ARG A 100 -0.58 8.70 -13.15
N ALA A 101 -0.68 7.43 -12.72
CA ALA A 101 -1.08 6.30 -13.54
C ALA A 101 -1.76 5.23 -12.69
N ASN A 102 -2.65 4.42 -13.27
CA ASN A 102 -3.24 3.29 -12.59
C ASN A 102 -2.28 2.09 -12.64
N LEU A 103 -1.93 1.57 -11.46
CA LEU A 103 -0.98 0.48 -11.31
C LEU A 103 -1.66 -0.89 -11.49
N VAL A 104 -2.68 -1.17 -10.68
CA VAL A 104 -3.41 -2.44 -10.62
C VAL A 104 -4.88 -2.22 -10.24
N GLY A 105 -5.68 -3.27 -10.41
CA GLY A 105 -7.04 -3.39 -9.90
C GLY A 105 -7.17 -4.47 -8.83
N ASN A 106 -8.37 -4.60 -8.23
CA ASN A 106 -8.67 -5.61 -7.22
C ASN A 106 -10.15 -5.99 -7.25
N ARG A 107 -10.53 -6.95 -6.40
CA ARG A 107 -11.92 -7.40 -6.21
C ARG A 107 -12.23 -7.49 -4.72
N LEU A 108 -13.51 -7.38 -4.35
CA LEU A 108 -13.98 -7.59 -2.98
C LEU A 108 -14.42 -9.04 -2.76
N VAL A 109 -14.10 -9.55 -1.58
CA VAL A 109 -14.56 -10.87 -1.12
C VAL A 109 -15.10 -10.79 0.30
N VAL A 110 -16.09 -11.62 0.58
CA VAL A 110 -16.50 -11.94 1.94
C VAL A 110 -15.61 -13.05 2.47
N VAL A 111 -15.07 -12.85 3.67
CA VAL A 111 -14.21 -13.82 4.36
C VAL A 111 -14.82 -14.23 5.69
N GLN A 112 -14.42 -15.42 6.16
CA GLN A 112 -14.67 -15.94 7.51
C GLN A 112 -13.36 -16.50 8.08
N PRO A 113 -13.26 -16.79 9.41
CA PRO A 113 -12.15 -17.55 9.97
C PRO A 113 -11.97 -18.89 9.25
N ALA A 114 -10.74 -19.29 8.97
CA ALA A 114 -10.45 -20.56 8.29
C ALA A 114 -10.91 -21.77 9.09
N SER A 115 -10.92 -21.67 10.44
CA SER A 115 -11.39 -22.68 11.37
C SER A 115 -12.91 -22.83 11.40
N ALA A 116 -13.67 -21.81 10.95
CA ALA A 116 -15.12 -21.87 10.95
C ALA A 116 -15.64 -22.88 9.91
N ARG A 117 -16.80 -23.49 10.19
CA ARG A 117 -17.45 -24.40 9.24
C ARG A 117 -17.77 -23.65 7.93
N ALA A 118 -17.53 -24.29 6.79
CA ALA A 118 -17.90 -23.74 5.51
C ALA A 118 -19.42 -23.50 5.41
N PRO A 119 -19.87 -22.31 4.96
CA PRO A 119 -21.30 -21.96 5.01
C PRO A 119 -22.13 -22.60 3.90
N GLY A 120 -21.52 -23.41 3.04
CA GLY A 120 -22.20 -24.05 1.90
C GLY A 120 -22.78 -23.03 0.92
N ASN A 121 -23.97 -23.31 0.42
CA ASN A 121 -24.69 -22.44 -0.53
C ASN A 121 -25.63 -21.43 0.13
N ALA A 122 -25.48 -21.16 1.43
CA ALA A 122 -26.33 -20.20 2.11
C ALA A 122 -26.26 -18.82 1.41
N PRO A 123 -27.39 -18.12 1.25
CA PRO A 123 -27.42 -16.81 0.63
C PRO A 123 -26.62 -15.80 1.46
N LEU A 124 -25.97 -14.84 0.78
CA LEU A 124 -25.11 -13.85 1.41
C LEU A 124 -25.85 -13.03 2.50
N SER A 125 -27.13 -12.72 2.27
CA SER A 125 -28.00 -12.04 3.23
C SER A 125 -28.09 -12.78 4.57
N ARG A 126 -28.27 -14.11 4.54
CA ARG A 126 -28.32 -14.95 5.76
C ARG A 126 -26.95 -14.97 6.46
N LEU A 127 -25.86 -15.10 5.70
CA LEU A 127 -24.51 -15.13 6.27
C LEU A 127 -24.22 -13.83 7.01
N LEU A 128 -24.37 -12.69 6.36
CA LEU A 128 -24.04 -11.40 6.94
C LEU A 128 -25.02 -10.94 8.04
N ALA A 129 -26.20 -11.55 8.14
CA ALA A 129 -27.13 -11.32 9.23
C ALA A 129 -26.80 -12.14 10.49
N SER A 130 -25.93 -13.15 10.41
CA SER A 130 -25.69 -14.11 11.50
C SER A 130 -24.55 -13.75 12.45
N GLY A 131 -23.94 -12.56 12.33
CA GLY A 131 -22.82 -12.19 13.19
C GLY A 131 -22.28 -10.80 12.90
N ARG A 132 -21.14 -10.47 13.52
CA ARG A 132 -20.41 -9.22 13.30
C ARG A 132 -19.69 -9.26 11.96
N VAL A 133 -19.62 -8.11 11.30
CA VAL A 133 -18.99 -7.96 10.00
C VAL A 133 -17.83 -6.96 10.11
N ALA A 134 -16.61 -7.43 9.96
CA ALA A 134 -15.44 -6.56 9.94
C ALA A 134 -15.33 -5.85 8.59
N LEU A 135 -15.25 -4.54 8.61
CA LEU A 135 -14.97 -3.65 7.48
C LEU A 135 -13.86 -2.69 7.85
N ALA A 136 -13.04 -2.28 6.89
CA ALA A 136 -12.33 -1.01 7.06
C ALA A 136 -13.35 0.12 7.20
N ASP A 137 -13.00 1.23 7.87
CA ASP A 137 -13.98 2.30 8.13
C ASP A 137 -14.68 2.79 6.86
N PRO A 138 -16.00 2.58 6.71
CA PRO A 138 -16.74 2.95 5.50
C PRO A 138 -16.80 4.46 5.24
N ALA A 139 -16.57 5.29 6.26
CA ALA A 139 -16.62 6.73 6.10
C ALA A 139 -15.41 7.28 5.32
N SER A 140 -14.25 6.62 5.42
CA SER A 140 -13.00 7.20 4.90
C SER A 140 -12.09 6.21 4.17
N VAL A 141 -12.05 4.95 4.58
CA VAL A 141 -11.09 3.98 4.05
C VAL A 141 -11.59 3.34 2.75
N PRO A 142 -10.78 3.27 1.68
CA PRO A 142 -11.20 2.75 0.38
C PRO A 142 -11.92 1.41 0.44
N ALA A 143 -11.34 0.39 1.08
CA ALA A 143 -11.94 -0.94 1.18
C ALA A 143 -13.33 -0.91 1.86
N GLY A 144 -13.49 -0.08 2.89
CA GLY A 144 -14.76 0.11 3.58
C GLY A 144 -15.80 0.82 2.72
N ARG A 145 -15.40 1.85 1.98
CA ARG A 145 -16.26 2.59 1.04
C ARG A 145 -16.76 1.68 -0.08
N TYR A 146 -15.86 0.88 -0.68
CA TYR A 146 -16.24 -0.12 -1.68
C TYR A 146 -17.16 -1.19 -1.11
N ALA A 147 -16.87 -1.69 0.09
CA ALA A 147 -17.72 -2.67 0.78
C ALA A 147 -19.12 -2.10 1.04
N GLN A 148 -19.22 -0.88 1.57
CA GLN A 148 -20.50 -0.20 1.80
C GLN A 148 -21.27 -0.02 0.49
N ALA A 149 -20.62 0.49 -0.57
CA ALA A 149 -21.26 0.67 -1.87
C ALA A 149 -21.81 -0.65 -2.41
N SER A 150 -21.01 -1.73 -2.36
CA SER A 150 -21.43 -3.06 -2.79
C SER A 150 -22.61 -3.57 -1.99
N LEU A 151 -22.54 -3.52 -0.66
CA LEU A 151 -23.60 -4.01 0.24
C LEU A 151 -24.89 -3.18 0.07
N THR A 152 -24.79 -1.88 -0.17
CA THR A 152 -25.93 -1.00 -0.45
C THR A 152 -26.60 -1.40 -1.75
N ARG A 153 -25.83 -1.59 -2.83
CA ARG A 153 -26.38 -1.98 -4.14
C ARG A 153 -27.02 -3.38 -4.12
N LEU A 154 -26.53 -4.27 -3.25
CA LEU A 154 -27.09 -5.59 -3.04
C LEU A 154 -28.27 -5.61 -2.06
N GLY A 155 -28.71 -4.47 -1.51
CA GLY A 155 -29.79 -4.36 -0.53
C GLY A 155 -29.42 -4.89 0.86
N LEU A 156 -28.13 -5.10 1.15
CA LEU A 156 -27.65 -5.74 2.39
C LEU A 156 -27.15 -4.75 3.44
N TRP A 157 -26.93 -3.48 3.09
CA TRP A 157 -26.30 -2.53 4.00
C TRP A 157 -27.08 -2.34 5.29
N ASN A 158 -28.40 -2.19 5.23
CA ASN A 158 -29.23 -1.99 6.43
C ASN A 158 -29.15 -3.17 7.43
N VAL A 159 -28.95 -4.38 6.92
CA VAL A 159 -28.76 -5.58 7.75
C VAL A 159 -27.37 -5.62 8.36
N VAL A 160 -26.36 -5.18 7.60
CA VAL A 160 -24.93 -5.26 7.99
C VAL A 160 -24.53 -4.09 8.89
N ALA A 161 -24.99 -2.87 8.60
CA ALA A 161 -24.54 -1.65 9.28
C ALA A 161 -24.56 -1.69 10.81
N PRO A 162 -25.62 -2.24 11.49
CA PRO A 162 -25.65 -2.35 12.95
C PRO A 162 -24.64 -3.35 13.53
N ARG A 163 -24.05 -4.21 12.67
CA ARG A 163 -23.12 -5.29 13.04
C ARG A 163 -21.68 -5.02 12.65
N VAL A 164 -21.41 -3.84 12.08
CA VAL A 164 -20.09 -3.49 11.58
C VAL A 164 -19.11 -3.27 12.74
N VAL A 165 -18.01 -4.01 12.69
CA VAL A 165 -16.79 -3.74 13.48
C VAL A 165 -15.78 -3.11 12.54
N ARG A 166 -15.29 -1.91 12.89
CA ARG A 166 -14.45 -1.10 12.00
C ARG A 166 -12.97 -1.32 12.27
N GLY A 167 -12.20 -1.56 11.20
CA GLY A 167 -10.75 -1.49 11.20
C GLY A 167 -10.27 -0.15 10.65
N GLU A 168 -9.17 0.36 11.15
CA GLU A 168 -8.53 1.59 10.66
C GLU A 168 -8.04 1.48 9.21
N ASN A 169 -7.79 0.28 8.72
CA ASN A 169 -7.47 -0.07 7.34
C ASN A 169 -7.96 -1.49 7.03
N VAL A 170 -7.78 -1.96 5.78
CA VAL A 170 -8.29 -3.28 5.37
C VAL A 170 -7.57 -4.44 6.09
N ARG A 171 -6.29 -4.27 6.46
CA ARG A 171 -5.54 -5.30 7.20
C ARG A 171 -5.99 -5.38 8.66
N ALA A 172 -6.32 -4.26 9.28
CA ALA A 172 -6.95 -4.25 10.59
C ALA A 172 -8.33 -4.92 10.57
N ALA A 173 -9.14 -4.69 9.52
CA ALA A 173 -10.42 -5.38 9.35
C ALA A 173 -10.22 -6.90 9.15
N LEU A 174 -9.23 -7.32 8.35
CA LEU A 174 -8.88 -8.73 8.18
C LEU A 174 -8.49 -9.37 9.52
N ALA A 175 -7.65 -8.70 10.30
CA ALA A 175 -7.19 -9.18 11.61
C ALA A 175 -8.33 -9.38 12.62
N LEU A 176 -9.43 -8.62 12.54
CA LEU A 176 -10.63 -8.84 13.35
C LEU A 176 -11.27 -10.21 13.04
N VAL A 177 -11.27 -10.61 11.77
CA VAL A 177 -11.78 -11.92 11.36
C VAL A 177 -10.81 -13.04 11.76
N GLU A 178 -9.52 -12.85 11.55
CA GLU A 178 -8.47 -13.81 11.92
C GLU A 178 -8.53 -14.18 13.39
N ARG A 179 -8.80 -13.20 14.26
CA ARG A 179 -8.88 -13.36 15.71
C ARG A 179 -10.26 -13.78 16.21
N GLY A 180 -11.23 -14.01 15.33
CA GLY A 180 -12.61 -14.34 15.69
C GLY A 180 -13.38 -13.20 16.36
N ALA A 181 -12.89 -11.96 16.28
CA ALA A 181 -13.60 -10.78 16.76
C ALA A 181 -14.79 -10.39 15.86
N ALA A 182 -14.81 -10.90 14.61
CA ALA A 182 -15.94 -10.85 13.70
C ALA A 182 -16.05 -12.19 12.96
N GLU A 183 -17.28 -12.65 12.79
CA GLU A 183 -17.61 -13.90 12.08
C GLU A 183 -17.39 -13.74 10.57
N TRP A 184 -17.60 -12.54 10.06
CA TRP A 184 -17.49 -12.18 8.66
C TRP A 184 -16.61 -10.95 8.47
N GLY A 185 -16.05 -10.80 7.29
CA GLY A 185 -15.38 -9.58 6.87
C GLY A 185 -15.56 -9.35 5.39
N VAL A 186 -15.48 -8.08 4.95
CA VAL A 186 -15.36 -7.73 3.53
C VAL A 186 -14.02 -7.05 3.34
N VAL A 187 -13.17 -7.71 2.56
CA VAL A 187 -11.78 -7.29 2.28
C VAL A 187 -11.49 -7.45 0.79
N TYR A 188 -10.31 -7.06 0.36
CA TYR A 188 -9.90 -7.37 -1.01
C TYR A 188 -9.52 -8.85 -1.17
N ALA A 189 -9.67 -9.36 -2.38
CA ALA A 189 -9.30 -10.74 -2.70
C ALA A 189 -7.80 -11.01 -2.42
N THR A 190 -6.95 -10.02 -2.63
CA THR A 190 -5.52 -10.08 -2.32
C THR A 190 -5.24 -10.19 -0.84
N ASP A 191 -6.01 -9.51 0.03
CA ASP A 191 -5.87 -9.60 1.48
C ASP A 191 -6.26 -11.00 1.98
N ALA A 192 -7.38 -11.53 1.48
CA ALA A 192 -7.80 -12.89 1.80
C ALA A 192 -6.76 -13.93 1.39
N ARG A 193 -6.12 -13.73 0.22
CA ARG A 193 -5.06 -14.61 -0.28
C ARG A 193 -3.78 -14.54 0.55
N ALA A 194 -3.47 -13.38 1.13
CA ALA A 194 -2.29 -13.17 1.95
C ALA A 194 -2.38 -13.84 3.33
N SER A 195 -3.58 -14.21 3.79
CA SER A 195 -3.79 -14.81 5.10
C SER A 195 -4.19 -16.29 5.00
N ARG A 196 -3.57 -17.12 5.84
CA ARG A 196 -3.98 -18.52 6.05
C ARG A 196 -5.05 -18.68 7.13
N GLN A 197 -5.33 -17.62 7.87
CA GLN A 197 -6.26 -17.63 9.00
C GLN A 197 -7.70 -17.31 8.60
N VAL A 198 -7.91 -16.88 7.36
CA VAL A 198 -9.24 -16.65 6.80
C VAL A 198 -9.47 -17.49 5.55
N ARG A 199 -10.74 -17.65 5.20
CA ARG A 199 -11.17 -18.27 3.95
C ARG A 199 -12.13 -17.33 3.22
N ALA A 200 -11.90 -17.14 1.91
CA ALA A 200 -12.85 -16.47 1.03
C ALA A 200 -14.10 -17.32 0.85
N VAL A 201 -15.28 -16.74 1.08
CA VAL A 201 -16.58 -17.41 1.01
C VAL A 201 -17.35 -17.03 -0.24
N ARG A 202 -17.36 -15.73 -0.56
CA ARG A 202 -18.08 -15.18 -1.73
C ARG A 202 -17.30 -14.02 -2.33
N MET A 203 -17.15 -14.03 -3.63
CA MET A 203 -16.75 -12.85 -4.39
C MET A 203 -17.95 -11.92 -4.50
N LEU A 204 -17.78 -10.63 -4.21
CA LEU A 204 -18.84 -9.65 -4.47
C LEU A 204 -18.87 -9.31 -5.97
N PRO A 205 -20.06 -9.11 -6.56
CA PRO A 205 -20.19 -8.80 -7.98
C PRO A 205 -19.44 -7.51 -8.33
N ALA A 206 -18.68 -7.53 -9.43
CA ALA A 206 -17.88 -6.38 -9.85
C ALA A 206 -18.72 -5.14 -10.19
N ASN A 207 -19.97 -5.32 -10.61
CA ASN A 207 -20.93 -4.25 -10.88
C ASN A 207 -21.66 -3.72 -9.64
N SER A 208 -21.37 -4.26 -8.44
CA SER A 208 -21.97 -3.80 -7.18
C SER A 208 -21.25 -2.62 -6.54
N HIS A 209 -20.08 -2.25 -7.04
CA HIS A 209 -19.26 -1.14 -6.56
C HIS A 209 -18.51 -0.47 -7.71
N PRO A 210 -17.99 0.76 -7.56
CA PRO A 210 -17.09 1.36 -8.55
C PRO A 210 -15.86 0.47 -8.80
N PRO A 211 -15.23 0.51 -9.99
CA PRO A 211 -14.00 -0.21 -10.26
C PRO A 211 -12.91 0.09 -9.22
N ILE A 212 -12.31 -0.94 -8.67
CA ILE A 212 -11.21 -0.81 -7.70
C ILE A 212 -9.93 -0.59 -8.47
N ARG A 213 -9.36 0.60 -8.38
CA ARG A 213 -8.10 0.98 -9.02
C ARG A 213 -7.12 1.51 -7.99
N TYR A 214 -5.85 1.21 -8.21
CA TYR A 214 -4.74 1.70 -7.39
C TYR A 214 -3.93 2.71 -8.18
N PRO A 215 -4.27 4.00 -8.11
CA PRO A 215 -3.46 5.04 -8.70
C PRO A 215 -2.14 5.22 -7.94
N LEU A 216 -1.07 5.40 -8.69
CA LEU A 216 0.29 5.69 -8.27
C LEU A 216 0.69 7.06 -8.82
N ALA A 217 1.31 7.90 -8.00
CA ALA A 217 1.89 9.16 -8.42
C ALA A 217 3.20 9.48 -7.70
N ARG A 218 4.07 10.26 -8.35
CA ARG A 218 5.21 10.89 -7.72
C ARG A 218 4.73 12.16 -7.00
N LEU A 219 5.16 12.33 -5.76
CA LEU A 219 4.87 13.53 -4.98
C LEU A 219 5.73 14.70 -5.45
N ARG A 220 5.19 15.91 -5.37
CA ARG A 220 5.93 17.14 -5.78
C ARG A 220 7.10 17.44 -4.86
N THR A 221 7.01 17.01 -3.60
CA THR A 221 8.08 17.13 -2.59
C THR A 221 9.19 16.09 -2.75
N SER A 222 9.07 15.16 -3.71
CA SER A 222 10.06 14.10 -3.91
C SER A 222 11.45 14.64 -4.23
N THR A 223 12.42 14.25 -3.44
CA THR A 223 13.84 14.57 -3.63
C THR A 223 14.69 13.38 -4.04
N SER A 224 14.13 12.16 -3.99
CA SER A 224 14.87 10.96 -4.38
C SER A 224 15.10 10.91 -5.89
N PRO A 225 16.34 10.76 -6.37
CA PRO A 225 16.65 10.59 -7.79
C PRO A 225 16.04 9.29 -8.36
N ASP A 226 15.84 8.27 -7.53
CA ASP A 226 15.32 6.97 -7.96
C ASP A 226 13.79 6.90 -7.97
N ALA A 227 13.08 7.90 -7.45
CA ALA A 227 11.62 7.87 -7.33
C ALA A 227 10.92 7.63 -8.67
N GLU A 228 11.30 8.36 -9.71
CA GLU A 228 10.70 8.22 -11.04
C GLU A 228 11.09 6.88 -11.70
N SER A 229 12.32 6.44 -11.54
CA SER A 229 12.79 5.17 -12.07
C SER A 229 12.06 3.99 -11.41
N PHE A 230 11.88 4.03 -10.09
CA PHE A 230 11.09 3.01 -9.39
C PHE A 230 9.61 3.06 -9.77
N ARG A 231 9.02 4.26 -9.93
CA ARG A 231 7.64 4.41 -10.43
C ARG A 231 7.46 3.75 -11.80
N ARG A 232 8.39 3.99 -12.73
CA ARG A 232 8.38 3.36 -14.07
C ARG A 232 8.54 1.85 -13.98
N PHE A 233 9.43 1.36 -13.11
CA PHE A 233 9.56 -0.07 -12.87
C PHE A 233 8.24 -0.70 -12.43
N LEU A 234 7.55 -0.10 -11.45
CA LEU A 234 6.25 -0.61 -10.98
C LEU A 234 5.20 -0.69 -12.12
N LEU A 235 5.22 0.27 -13.05
CA LEU A 235 4.30 0.34 -14.19
C LEU A 235 4.73 -0.53 -15.37
N SER A 236 5.96 -1.03 -15.39
CA SER A 236 6.48 -1.92 -16.43
C SER A 236 5.82 -3.29 -16.38
N GLY A 237 5.99 -4.08 -17.47
CA GLY A 237 5.55 -5.49 -17.50
C GLY A 237 6.13 -6.31 -16.35
N ALA A 238 7.43 -6.13 -16.04
CA ALA A 238 8.11 -6.83 -14.95
C ALA A 238 7.53 -6.46 -13.57
N GLY A 239 7.31 -5.16 -13.32
CA GLY A 239 6.68 -4.69 -12.09
C GLY A 239 5.25 -5.21 -11.94
N LYS A 240 4.41 -5.06 -12.98
CA LYS A 240 3.02 -5.54 -12.97
C LYS A 240 2.92 -7.06 -12.77
N ALA A 241 3.83 -7.85 -13.34
CA ALA A 241 3.89 -9.29 -13.14
C ALA A 241 4.09 -9.68 -11.66
N VAL A 242 4.80 -8.86 -10.87
CA VAL A 242 4.90 -9.07 -9.42
C VAL A 242 3.51 -9.01 -8.79
N PHE A 243 2.74 -7.94 -9.03
CA PHE A 243 1.40 -7.77 -8.44
C PHE A 243 0.42 -8.86 -8.88
N THR A 244 0.47 -9.29 -10.16
CA THR A 244 -0.37 -10.37 -10.68
C THR A 244 -0.16 -11.67 -9.90
N ARG A 245 1.08 -12.00 -9.52
CA ARG A 245 1.38 -13.19 -8.69
C ARG A 245 0.70 -13.13 -7.32
N PHE A 246 0.44 -11.94 -6.78
CA PHE A 246 -0.29 -11.73 -5.52
C PHE A 246 -1.81 -11.65 -5.71
N GLY A 247 -2.32 -11.77 -6.94
CA GLY A 247 -3.75 -11.81 -7.24
C GLY A 247 -4.38 -10.48 -7.61
N PHE A 248 -3.59 -9.43 -7.79
CA PHE A 248 -4.08 -8.17 -8.36
C PHE A 248 -4.47 -8.35 -9.83
N THR A 249 -5.46 -7.59 -10.26
CA THR A 249 -5.92 -7.57 -11.67
C THR A 249 -5.28 -6.41 -12.42
N ALA A 250 -5.45 -6.38 -13.74
CA ALA A 250 -5.22 -5.16 -14.52
C ALA A 250 -6.12 -4.03 -13.99
N PRO A 251 -5.70 -2.74 -14.13
CA PRO A 251 -6.43 -1.58 -13.63
C PRO A 251 -7.73 -1.29 -14.39
#